data_1276ccac0c965d4e5a481ce1db07b670
#
_entry.id   1276ccac0c965d4e5a481ce1db07b670
#
_cell.length_a   1.000
_cell.length_b   1.000
_cell.length_c   1.000
_cell.angle_alpha   90.00
_cell.angle_beta   90.00
_cell.angle_gamma   90.00
#
_symmetry.space_group_name_H-M   'P 1'
#
loop_
_entity.id
_entity.type
_entity.pdbx_description
1 polymer ?
#
loop_
_entity_poly.entity_id
_entity_poly.type
_entity_poly.pdbx_seq_one_letter_code
_entity_poly.pdbx_strand_id
1 'polypeptide(L)'
;MKKNVQLLLPALATVVLASCGKSGTLVSENFTVSPTPLEYVAGEVPATISINVPAKVMNKKAVVACTPILKWDDGSAVGESFTMQGEKVEANNTIISYKNGGHATMRFCVPFKDGMEKSELFMQFNAHKGNKVLKMPTVKIGYGTQCTAALITKTARTANFGVAPDDFQRVINKKQEAAVKFLIGQANLRGSELNSQNVQDFIATLRNIKSNEESLVLNNIEVSAYASPDGAYSLNEKLAERRGDVSENYVAQQLKQNKLSTNIDSKYTAEDWEGFQELVSQSNLQDKEVILRVLSMYQDPEQREQEIRNIAVVYKELAEAVLPELRRARMVINYDVIGRSDEQILSQFSADASQLSVEELLYAANILATTDAQKEEMLKKTVALYPNDFRAYNNLGEIALRNGNADNAQAYLRQALSINANAAEPNVNIGLINIQNGNFKDAEMYIAKGVGANNFDEALGHLYVGQGKYSQAASKMAKSGNNSAALASILSQDYADALKILNGIKNPDATTYYLRAVLAARMENKSEVTDNLAKAIALDPSLAKKAANDAEFSDYNK
;
A
#
# COMPACT_ATOMS: atom_id res chain seq x y z
N MET A 1 -16.29 39.97 -3.90
CA MET A 1 -16.08 41.03 -4.92
C MET A 1 -14.96 40.56 -5.83
N LYS A 2 -15.27 40.17 -7.06
CA LYS A 2 -14.28 39.76 -8.06
C LYS A 2 -13.55 40.98 -8.56
N LYS A 3 -12.26 41.13 -8.27
CA LYS A 3 -11.39 42.12 -8.95
C LYS A 3 -10.62 41.38 -10.04
N ASN A 4 -10.90 41.74 -11.29
CA ASN A 4 -10.11 41.37 -12.44
C ASN A 4 -8.73 42.03 -12.29
N VAL A 5 -7.70 41.24 -12.14
CA VAL A 5 -6.30 41.69 -12.23
C VAL A 5 -5.90 41.54 -13.71
N GLN A 6 -5.83 42.66 -14.42
CA GLN A 6 -5.18 42.74 -15.74
C GLN A 6 -3.67 42.61 -15.52
N LEU A 7 -3.09 41.47 -15.93
CA LEU A 7 -1.64 41.33 -16.06
C LEU A 7 -1.13 42.23 -17.19
N LEU A 8 -0.34 43.23 -16.84
CA LEU A 8 0.46 44.02 -17.77
C LEU A 8 1.59 43.14 -18.33
N LEU A 9 1.42 42.66 -19.55
CA LEU A 9 2.48 42.05 -20.35
C LEU A 9 3.51 43.13 -20.78
N PRO A 10 4.83 42.89 -20.65
CA PRO A 10 5.82 43.77 -21.26
C PRO A 10 5.73 43.68 -22.78
N ALA A 11 5.53 44.82 -23.41
CA ALA A 11 5.47 44.95 -24.86
C ALA A 11 6.80 44.56 -25.50
N LEU A 12 6.85 43.37 -26.11
CA LEU A 12 7.96 42.99 -26.99
C LEU A 12 7.76 43.64 -28.35
N ALA A 13 8.71 44.48 -28.74
CA ALA A 13 8.71 45.15 -30.02
C ALA A 13 8.71 44.16 -31.19
N THR A 14 7.61 44.08 -31.89
CA THR A 14 7.44 43.30 -33.13
C THR A 14 8.09 44.08 -34.28
N VAL A 15 9.26 43.61 -34.75
CA VAL A 15 9.77 44.08 -36.07
C VAL A 15 8.94 43.40 -37.16
N VAL A 16 7.98 44.10 -37.68
CA VAL A 16 7.18 43.67 -38.86
C VAL A 16 8.02 43.94 -40.11
N LEU A 17 8.72 42.91 -40.61
CA LEU A 17 9.20 42.92 -42.00
C LEU A 17 8.03 42.53 -42.91
N ALA A 18 7.39 43.53 -43.52
CA ALA A 18 6.38 43.34 -44.52
C ALA A 18 6.96 42.63 -45.76
N SER A 19 6.69 41.34 -45.89
CA SER A 19 6.92 40.56 -47.10
C SER A 19 5.61 40.52 -47.89
N CYS A 20 5.62 41.14 -49.08
CA CYS A 20 4.52 41.12 -50.05
C CYS A 20 4.19 39.69 -50.50
N GLY A 21 3.22 39.07 -49.87
CA GLY A 21 2.57 37.83 -50.29
C GLY A 21 1.28 37.67 -49.50
N LYS A 22 0.15 37.54 -50.18
CA LYS A 22 -1.21 37.44 -49.61
C LYS A 22 -1.44 36.14 -48.84
N SER A 23 -0.70 35.91 -47.80
CA SER A 23 -0.97 34.86 -46.79
C SER A 23 -0.75 35.53 -45.43
N GLY A 24 -1.77 35.52 -44.58
CA GLY A 24 -1.65 35.97 -43.21
C GLY A 24 -0.61 35.14 -42.47
N THR A 25 0.02 35.71 -41.42
CA THR A 25 0.96 35.02 -40.55
C THR A 25 0.26 34.64 -39.26
N LEU A 26 0.59 33.47 -38.74
CA LEU A 26 0.20 33.09 -37.37
C LEU A 26 1.11 33.83 -36.38
N VAL A 27 0.52 34.34 -35.31
CA VAL A 27 1.18 35.08 -34.24
C VAL A 27 0.95 34.35 -32.89
N SER A 28 1.63 34.78 -31.86
CA SER A 28 1.57 34.13 -30.52
C SER A 28 0.14 33.92 -30.00
N GLU A 29 -0.73 34.90 -30.21
CA GLU A 29 -2.13 34.90 -29.77
C GLU A 29 -3.00 33.82 -30.45
N ASN A 30 -2.49 33.24 -31.52
CA ASN A 30 -3.15 32.12 -32.20
C ASN A 30 -2.91 30.77 -31.55
N PHE A 31 -2.06 30.72 -30.54
CA PHE A 31 -1.68 29.51 -29.85
C PHE A 31 -2.09 29.56 -28.37
N THR A 32 -2.64 28.46 -27.90
CA THR A 32 -2.86 28.23 -26.46
C THR A 32 -2.11 26.96 -26.07
N VAL A 33 -1.22 27.10 -25.11
CA VAL A 33 -0.45 25.97 -24.57
C VAL A 33 -0.96 25.67 -23.17
N SER A 34 -1.23 24.42 -22.89
CA SER A 34 -1.66 23.96 -21.56
C SER A 34 -0.84 22.73 -21.14
N PRO A 35 -0.22 22.77 -19.94
CA PRO A 35 -0.18 23.87 -18.97
C PRO A 35 0.69 25.06 -19.43
N THR A 36 0.48 26.22 -18.82
CA THR A 36 1.31 27.42 -19.00
C THR A 36 1.57 28.07 -17.64
N PRO A 37 2.86 28.16 -17.18
CA PRO A 37 4.05 27.63 -17.84
C PRO A 37 4.03 26.11 -18.05
N LEU A 38 4.92 25.59 -18.90
CA LEU A 38 5.11 24.15 -19.04
C LEU A 38 5.48 23.53 -17.70
N GLU A 39 5.09 22.27 -17.49
CA GLU A 39 5.34 21.54 -16.25
C GLU A 39 6.11 20.24 -16.48
N TYR A 40 6.99 19.90 -15.54
CA TYR A 40 7.61 18.59 -15.44
C TYR A 40 6.63 17.58 -14.88
N VAL A 41 6.43 16.47 -15.59
CA VAL A 41 5.59 15.34 -15.15
C VAL A 41 6.29 14.03 -15.50
N ALA A 42 6.61 13.22 -14.52
CA ALA A 42 7.14 11.85 -14.69
C ALA A 42 8.39 11.75 -15.60
N GLY A 43 9.29 12.71 -15.53
CA GLY A 43 10.50 12.73 -16.37
C GLY A 43 10.32 13.38 -17.74
N GLU A 44 9.13 13.88 -18.04
CA GLU A 44 8.77 14.47 -19.34
C GLU A 44 8.24 15.90 -19.17
N VAL A 45 8.13 16.62 -20.30
CA VAL A 45 7.49 17.93 -20.40
C VAL A 45 6.31 17.80 -21.37
N PRO A 46 5.14 17.35 -20.89
CA PRO A 46 3.95 17.22 -21.72
C PRO A 46 3.23 18.56 -21.87
N ALA A 47 2.62 18.80 -23.03
CA ALA A 47 1.69 19.89 -23.23
C ALA A 47 0.68 19.60 -24.35
N THR A 48 -0.45 20.26 -24.28
CA THR A 48 -1.42 20.35 -25.37
C THR A 48 -1.31 21.73 -26.00
N ILE A 49 -1.11 21.78 -27.32
CA ILE A 49 -1.02 23.03 -28.10
C ILE A 49 -2.26 23.14 -28.96
N SER A 50 -3.10 24.14 -28.71
CA SER A 50 -4.26 24.46 -29.54
C SER A 50 -3.89 25.61 -30.47
N ILE A 51 -4.22 25.47 -31.74
CA ILE A 51 -3.93 26.42 -32.81
C ILE A 51 -5.25 26.97 -33.34
N ASN A 52 -5.47 28.26 -33.21
CA ASN A 52 -6.59 28.95 -33.80
C ASN A 52 -6.11 29.67 -35.07
N VAL A 53 -6.51 29.17 -36.23
CA VAL A 53 -6.13 29.77 -37.53
C VAL A 53 -7.23 30.73 -37.97
N PRO A 54 -6.96 32.05 -37.99
CA PRO A 54 -7.96 33.01 -38.40
C PRO A 54 -8.38 32.87 -39.87
N ALA A 55 -9.55 33.43 -40.21
CA ALA A 55 -10.00 33.52 -41.59
C ALA A 55 -8.96 34.24 -42.48
N LYS A 56 -8.82 33.79 -43.71
CA LYS A 56 -7.92 34.32 -44.75
C LYS A 56 -6.41 34.09 -44.52
N VAL A 57 -6.02 33.35 -43.46
CA VAL A 57 -4.62 32.98 -43.17
C VAL A 57 -4.20 31.76 -43.96
N MET A 58 -4.96 30.65 -43.90
CA MET A 58 -4.61 29.41 -44.59
C MET A 58 -4.92 29.49 -46.09
N ASN A 59 -3.92 29.39 -46.93
CA ASN A 59 -4.15 29.35 -48.40
C ASN A 59 -4.83 28.02 -48.77
N LYS A 60 -5.84 28.11 -49.68
CA LYS A 60 -6.66 26.95 -50.09
C LYS A 60 -5.87 25.75 -50.62
N LYS A 61 -4.67 25.98 -51.19
CA LYS A 61 -3.80 24.98 -51.80
C LYS A 61 -2.47 24.77 -51.03
N ALA A 62 -2.36 25.30 -49.81
CA ALA A 62 -1.15 25.15 -49.01
C ALA A 62 -1.22 23.96 -48.07
N VAL A 63 -0.06 23.39 -47.78
CA VAL A 63 0.18 22.42 -46.70
C VAL A 63 1.16 23.08 -45.75
N VAL A 64 0.88 22.99 -44.44
CA VAL A 64 1.69 23.60 -43.39
C VAL A 64 1.97 22.57 -42.32
N ALA A 65 3.21 22.14 -42.20
CA ALA A 65 3.66 21.36 -41.06
C ALA A 65 4.13 22.29 -39.92
N CYS A 66 3.57 22.08 -38.74
CA CYS A 66 3.82 22.80 -37.51
C CYS A 66 4.66 21.91 -36.59
N THR A 67 5.88 22.33 -36.24
CA THR A 67 6.81 21.57 -35.41
C THR A 67 7.09 22.38 -34.14
N PRO A 68 6.69 21.93 -32.95
CA PRO A 68 7.04 22.58 -31.69
C PRO A 68 8.48 22.27 -31.32
N ILE A 69 9.23 23.28 -30.87
CA ILE A 69 10.63 23.17 -30.47
C ILE A 69 10.79 23.87 -29.12
N LEU A 70 11.16 23.11 -28.10
CA LEU A 70 11.56 23.64 -26.80
C LEU A 70 13.04 23.98 -26.84
N LYS A 71 13.41 25.20 -26.52
CA LYS A 71 14.81 25.70 -26.52
C LYS A 71 15.19 26.19 -25.14
N TRP A 72 16.41 25.90 -24.72
CA TRP A 72 17.07 26.44 -23.51
C TRP A 72 18.52 26.78 -23.85
N ASP A 73 19.27 27.36 -22.89
CA ASP A 73 20.60 27.91 -23.16
C ASP A 73 21.53 26.92 -23.87
N ASP A 74 21.57 25.66 -23.41
CA ASP A 74 22.53 24.64 -23.87
C ASP A 74 21.93 23.63 -24.84
N GLY A 75 20.65 23.80 -25.27
CA GLY A 75 20.04 22.78 -26.11
C GLY A 75 18.66 23.06 -26.67
N SER A 76 18.16 22.06 -27.34
CA SER A 76 16.77 22.07 -27.83
C SER A 76 16.19 20.65 -27.89
N ALA A 77 14.88 20.55 -27.77
CA ALA A 77 14.13 19.33 -27.99
C ALA A 77 13.01 19.61 -29.01
N VAL A 78 12.87 18.70 -29.97
CA VAL A 78 11.90 18.82 -31.07
C VAL A 78 10.76 17.84 -30.80
N GLY A 79 9.53 18.36 -30.78
CA GLY A 79 8.33 17.54 -30.68
C GLY A 79 7.86 17.01 -32.04
N GLU A 80 6.83 16.20 -32.02
CA GLU A 80 6.22 15.66 -33.24
C GLU A 80 5.57 16.78 -34.07
N SER A 81 5.73 16.68 -35.41
CA SER A 81 5.13 17.63 -36.35
C SER A 81 3.66 17.31 -36.60
N PHE A 82 2.85 18.33 -36.60
CA PHE A 82 1.43 18.26 -36.96
C PHE A 82 1.18 19.00 -38.26
N THR A 83 0.44 18.39 -39.21
CA THR A 83 0.22 18.99 -40.52
C THR A 83 -1.24 19.45 -40.74
N MET A 84 -1.39 20.68 -41.19
CA MET A 84 -2.66 21.27 -41.62
C MET A 84 -2.64 21.49 -43.13
N GLN A 85 -3.81 21.45 -43.75
CA GLN A 85 -3.98 21.67 -45.19
C GLN A 85 -5.14 22.62 -45.50
N GLY A 86 -5.01 23.32 -46.61
CA GLY A 86 -6.09 24.12 -47.15
C GLY A 86 -7.17 23.28 -47.85
N GLU A 87 -8.37 23.82 -47.96
CA GLU A 87 -9.59 23.13 -48.43
C GLU A 87 -9.53 22.56 -49.85
N LYS A 88 -8.50 22.90 -50.66
CA LYS A 88 -8.29 22.41 -52.04
C LYS A 88 -7.07 21.47 -52.15
N VAL A 89 -6.58 20.97 -51.06
CA VAL A 89 -5.50 19.98 -51.02
C VAL A 89 -6.13 18.59 -50.86
N GLU A 90 -5.78 17.67 -51.72
CA GLU A 90 -6.22 16.27 -51.66
C GLU A 90 -5.21 15.46 -50.85
N ALA A 91 -5.29 15.54 -49.54
CA ALA A 91 -4.50 14.77 -48.58
C ALA A 91 -5.31 14.57 -47.28
N ASN A 92 -4.79 13.77 -46.36
CA ASN A 92 -5.51 13.32 -45.16
C ASN A 92 -5.10 14.12 -43.90
N ASN A 93 -4.86 15.44 -44.05
CA ASN A 93 -4.47 16.29 -42.92
C ASN A 93 -5.66 17.12 -42.41
N THR A 94 -5.51 17.80 -41.28
CA THR A 94 -6.53 18.70 -40.74
C THR A 94 -6.82 19.84 -41.72
N ILE A 95 -8.04 19.92 -42.20
CA ILE A 95 -8.48 20.94 -43.18
C ILE A 95 -8.80 22.26 -42.49
N ILE A 96 -8.19 23.33 -42.93
CA ILE A 96 -8.44 24.70 -42.49
C ILE A 96 -9.06 25.51 -43.65
N SER A 97 -10.26 26.07 -43.41
CA SER A 97 -10.95 26.85 -44.40
C SER A 97 -10.33 28.24 -44.59
N TYR A 98 -10.11 28.64 -45.82
CA TYR A 98 -9.68 30.02 -46.12
C TYR A 98 -10.71 31.06 -45.69
N LYS A 99 -12.01 30.76 -45.86
CA LYS A 99 -13.10 31.72 -45.60
C LYS A 99 -13.37 31.86 -44.10
N ASN A 100 -13.39 30.75 -43.36
CA ASN A 100 -13.85 30.69 -41.98
C ASN A 100 -12.71 30.52 -40.96
N GLY A 101 -11.51 30.21 -41.41
CA GLY A 101 -10.44 29.75 -40.50
C GLY A 101 -10.68 28.32 -40.01
N GLY A 102 -10.13 27.99 -38.86
CA GLY A 102 -10.30 26.69 -38.21
C GLY A 102 -9.45 26.51 -36.99
N HIS A 103 -9.64 25.39 -36.32
CA HIS A 103 -8.90 25.00 -35.13
C HIS A 103 -8.15 23.68 -35.35
N ALA A 104 -6.98 23.56 -34.73
CA ALA A 104 -6.22 22.33 -34.64
C ALA A 104 -5.69 22.17 -33.25
N THR A 105 -5.48 20.92 -32.81
CA THR A 105 -4.88 20.60 -31.53
C THR A 105 -3.80 19.54 -31.74
N MET A 106 -2.66 19.73 -31.12
CA MET A 106 -1.55 18.78 -31.15
C MET A 106 -1.02 18.52 -29.74
N ARG A 107 -0.44 17.36 -29.56
CA ARG A 107 0.30 17.03 -28.33
C ARG A 107 1.77 17.36 -28.51
N PHE A 108 2.36 17.84 -27.43
CA PHE A 108 3.80 18.01 -27.28
C PHE A 108 4.23 17.19 -26.08
N CYS A 109 5.30 16.42 -26.21
CA CYS A 109 5.91 15.70 -25.12
C CYS A 109 7.36 15.43 -25.47
N VAL A 110 8.27 15.82 -24.59
CA VAL A 110 9.71 15.56 -24.74
C VAL A 110 10.28 15.13 -23.39
N PRO A 111 11.31 14.25 -23.37
CA PRO A 111 12.01 13.93 -22.14
C PRO A 111 12.62 15.19 -21.51
N PHE A 112 12.44 15.33 -20.19
CA PHE A 112 13.04 16.44 -19.45
C PHE A 112 14.57 16.31 -19.43
N LYS A 113 15.26 17.44 -19.54
CA LYS A 113 16.71 17.56 -19.40
C LYS A 113 17.03 18.77 -18.54
N ASP A 114 18.14 18.67 -17.80
CA ASP A 114 18.63 19.79 -17.00
C ASP A 114 18.81 21.05 -17.88
N GLY A 115 18.43 22.19 -17.35
CA GLY A 115 18.41 23.48 -18.08
C GLY A 115 17.05 23.84 -18.69
N MET A 116 16.11 22.87 -18.82
CA MET A 116 14.76 23.13 -19.33
C MET A 116 13.93 24.01 -18.38
N GLU A 117 14.36 24.26 -17.15
CA GLU A 117 13.72 25.17 -16.20
C GLU A 117 13.59 26.59 -16.78
N LYS A 118 14.57 26.99 -17.61
CA LYS A 118 14.57 28.27 -18.36
C LYS A 118 14.46 28.00 -19.85
N SER A 119 13.33 27.49 -20.28
CA SER A 119 13.10 27.18 -21.69
C SER A 119 12.01 28.03 -22.30
N GLU A 120 12.02 28.11 -23.60
CA GLU A 120 11.01 28.76 -24.41
C GLU A 120 10.48 27.79 -25.47
N LEU A 121 9.15 27.69 -25.60
CA LEU A 121 8.52 26.85 -26.60
C LEU A 121 8.21 27.68 -27.85
N PHE A 122 8.74 27.22 -28.96
CA PHE A 122 8.55 27.84 -30.28
C PHE A 122 7.77 26.91 -31.19
N MET A 123 6.97 27.52 -32.11
CA MET A 123 6.37 26.82 -33.24
C MET A 123 7.13 27.18 -34.50
N GLN A 124 7.73 26.18 -35.14
CA GLN A 124 8.36 26.31 -36.46
C GLN A 124 7.43 25.79 -37.55
N PHE A 125 7.43 26.45 -38.70
CA PHE A 125 6.56 26.09 -39.82
C PHE A 125 7.36 25.68 -41.03
N ASN A 126 6.95 24.54 -41.64
CA ASN A 126 7.36 24.16 -42.98
C ASN A 126 6.09 24.21 -43.88
N ALA A 127 5.98 25.26 -44.66
CA ALA A 127 4.78 25.53 -45.46
C ALA A 127 5.11 25.50 -46.95
N HIS A 128 4.24 24.90 -47.77
CA HIS A 128 4.41 24.85 -49.20
C HIS A 128 3.06 24.91 -49.94
N LYS A 129 3.09 25.36 -51.18
CA LYS A 129 1.98 25.38 -52.12
C LYS A 129 2.48 24.73 -53.43
N GLY A 130 2.12 23.47 -53.65
CA GLY A 130 2.80 22.64 -54.64
C GLY A 130 4.31 22.65 -54.39
N ASN A 131 5.13 22.95 -55.37
CA ASN A 131 6.59 23.01 -55.25
C ASN A 131 7.13 24.34 -54.66
N LYS A 132 6.26 25.31 -54.36
CA LYS A 132 6.70 26.61 -53.83
C LYS A 132 6.72 26.59 -52.31
N VAL A 133 7.89 26.84 -51.70
CA VAL A 133 8.07 27.02 -50.25
C VAL A 133 7.51 28.40 -49.87
N LEU A 134 6.70 28.42 -48.80
CA LEU A 134 6.16 29.62 -48.18
C LEU A 134 6.96 29.89 -46.90
N LYS A 135 7.65 31.04 -46.83
CA LYS A 135 8.39 31.42 -45.60
C LYS A 135 7.41 31.91 -44.55
N MET A 136 7.45 31.27 -43.38
CA MET A 136 6.74 31.67 -42.17
C MET A 136 7.73 31.90 -41.02
N PRO A 137 7.56 32.94 -40.20
CA PRO A 137 8.41 33.16 -39.05
C PRO A 137 8.17 32.09 -37.97
N THR A 138 9.20 31.76 -37.23
CA THR A 138 9.06 30.98 -36.00
C THR A 138 8.39 31.83 -34.91
N VAL A 139 7.44 31.27 -34.20
CA VAL A 139 6.63 31.99 -33.21
C VAL A 139 6.88 31.40 -31.83
N LYS A 140 7.16 32.25 -30.84
CA LYS A 140 7.19 31.84 -29.43
C LYS A 140 5.74 31.64 -28.97
N ILE A 141 5.44 30.47 -28.42
CA ILE A 141 4.09 30.05 -28.03
C ILE A 141 3.94 29.71 -26.55
N GLY A 142 5.05 29.52 -25.84
CA GLY A 142 5.08 29.18 -24.43
C GLY A 142 6.47 29.41 -23.81
N TYR A 143 6.57 29.15 -22.54
CA TYR A 143 7.83 29.37 -21.80
C TYR A 143 7.93 28.45 -20.59
N GLY A 144 9.18 28.29 -20.13
CA GLY A 144 9.60 27.71 -18.88
C GLY A 144 9.19 26.28 -18.70
N THR A 145 9.81 25.65 -17.75
CA THR A 145 9.32 24.39 -17.20
C THR A 145 9.30 24.50 -15.69
N GLN A 146 8.13 24.41 -15.11
CA GLN A 146 7.96 24.41 -13.67
C GLN A 146 8.32 23.02 -13.14
N CYS A 147 9.40 22.92 -12.36
CA CYS A 147 10.01 21.65 -11.96
C CYS A 147 9.76 21.31 -10.48
N THR A 148 8.75 21.93 -9.85
CA THR A 148 8.44 21.69 -8.43
C THR A 148 8.12 20.23 -8.16
N ALA A 149 7.39 19.55 -9.04
CA ALA A 149 7.09 18.13 -8.90
C ALA A 149 8.34 17.23 -8.96
N ALA A 150 9.43 17.65 -9.61
CA ALA A 150 10.69 16.91 -9.64
C ALA A 150 11.34 16.78 -8.25
N LEU A 151 10.98 17.65 -7.29
CA LEU A 151 11.43 17.55 -5.91
C LEU A 151 11.04 16.22 -5.25
N ILE A 152 10.07 15.50 -5.81
CA ILE A 152 9.67 14.19 -5.28
C ILE A 152 10.84 13.19 -5.22
N THR A 153 11.76 13.22 -6.17
CA THR A 153 12.95 12.37 -6.16
C THR A 153 13.88 12.69 -4.97
N LYS A 154 13.92 13.95 -4.55
CA LYS A 154 14.70 14.40 -3.39
C LYS A 154 13.94 14.10 -2.08
N THR A 155 12.65 14.43 -2.01
CA THR A 155 11.84 14.22 -0.80
C THR A 155 11.62 12.74 -0.50
N ALA A 156 11.59 11.87 -1.50
CA ALA A 156 11.51 10.42 -1.31
C ALA A 156 12.73 9.80 -0.60
N ARG A 157 13.84 10.53 -0.48
CA ARG A 157 15.01 10.07 0.29
C ARG A 157 14.77 10.10 1.80
N THR A 158 13.82 10.89 2.25
CA THR A 158 13.40 11.00 3.65
C THR A 158 11.99 10.44 3.88
N ALA A 159 11.53 9.55 2.98
CA ALA A 159 10.28 8.83 3.13
C ALA A 159 10.33 7.88 4.33
N ASN A 160 9.17 7.51 4.84
CA ASN A 160 9.07 6.40 5.78
C ASN A 160 9.23 5.10 5.01
N PHE A 161 10.32 4.38 5.29
CA PHE A 161 10.59 3.10 4.65
C PHE A 161 9.87 1.96 5.37
N GLY A 162 9.47 0.93 4.62
CA GLY A 162 8.74 -0.22 5.14
C GLY A 162 9.60 -1.12 6.02
N VAL A 163 9.18 -1.30 7.25
CA VAL A 163 9.77 -2.25 8.20
C VAL A 163 8.89 -3.50 8.23
N ALA A 164 9.48 -4.65 7.95
CA ALA A 164 8.76 -5.92 8.06
C ALA A 164 8.51 -6.26 9.54
N PRO A 165 7.28 -6.69 9.89
CA PRO A 165 6.90 -6.98 11.27
C PRO A 165 7.65 -8.19 11.81
N ASP A 166 7.73 -8.29 13.14
CA ASP A 166 8.36 -9.43 13.83
C ASP A 166 7.40 -10.59 14.06
N ASP A 167 6.08 -10.33 14.09
CA ASP A 167 5.03 -11.31 14.42
C ASP A 167 5.19 -11.96 15.80
N PHE A 168 5.99 -11.36 16.68
CA PHE A 168 6.22 -11.86 18.02
C PHE A 168 4.97 -11.78 18.90
N GLN A 169 4.59 -12.90 19.49
CA GLN A 169 3.50 -13.00 20.44
C GLN A 169 4.03 -13.53 21.77
N ARG A 170 4.05 -12.68 22.79
CA ARG A 170 4.51 -13.08 24.11
C ARG A 170 3.57 -14.07 24.78
N VAL A 171 2.28 -13.95 24.55
CA VAL A 171 1.27 -14.85 25.10
C VAL A 171 0.56 -15.54 23.94
N ILE A 172 0.69 -16.87 23.89
CA ILE A 172 0.05 -17.69 22.86
C ILE A 172 -1.00 -18.57 23.52
N ASN A 173 -2.27 -18.33 23.22
CA ASN A 173 -3.36 -19.18 23.68
C ASN A 173 -3.31 -20.55 23.00
N LYS A 174 -3.35 -21.62 23.77
CA LYS A 174 -3.38 -23.01 23.31
C LYS A 174 -4.58 -23.73 23.87
N LYS A 175 -5.02 -24.74 23.13
CA LYS A 175 -6.12 -25.63 23.54
C LYS A 175 -5.65 -27.07 23.41
N GLN A 176 -6.01 -27.89 24.41
CA GLN A 176 -5.88 -29.35 24.34
C GLN A 176 -7.24 -29.95 24.56
N GLU A 177 -7.72 -30.69 23.57
CA GLU A 177 -9.03 -31.30 23.59
C GLU A 177 -8.94 -32.81 23.83
N ALA A 178 -9.88 -33.35 24.60
CA ALA A 178 -10.17 -34.76 24.71
C ALA A 178 -11.68 -35.01 24.70
N ALA A 179 -12.07 -36.17 24.27
CA ALA A 179 -13.49 -36.60 24.31
C ALA A 179 -13.60 -38.01 24.90
N VAL A 180 -14.58 -38.19 25.74
CA VAL A 180 -14.98 -39.50 26.25
C VAL A 180 -16.33 -39.87 25.69
N LYS A 181 -16.49 -41.09 25.17
CA LYS A 181 -17.74 -41.59 24.58
C LYS A 181 -18.54 -42.44 25.56
N PHE A 182 -19.83 -42.33 25.49
CA PHE A 182 -20.77 -43.08 26.33
C PHE A 182 -21.58 -44.10 25.53
N LEU A 183 -21.95 -45.18 26.19
CA LEU A 183 -22.92 -46.13 25.63
C LEU A 183 -24.31 -45.49 25.59
N ILE A 184 -25.17 -46.07 24.74
CA ILE A 184 -26.57 -45.62 24.61
C ILE A 184 -27.27 -45.66 25.97
N GLY A 185 -27.98 -44.61 26.34
CA GLY A 185 -28.69 -44.49 27.61
C GLY A 185 -27.82 -44.49 28.87
N GLN A 186 -26.48 -44.39 28.76
CA GLN A 186 -25.55 -44.43 29.91
C GLN A 186 -24.77 -43.15 30.04
N ALA A 187 -24.33 -42.85 31.29
CA ALA A 187 -23.45 -41.74 31.65
C ALA A 187 -22.21 -42.24 32.40
N ASN A 188 -21.90 -43.53 32.41
CA ASN A 188 -20.74 -44.07 33.10
C ASN A 188 -19.46 -43.91 32.27
N LEU A 189 -18.40 -43.37 32.88
CA LEU A 189 -17.08 -43.34 32.29
C LEU A 189 -16.46 -44.72 32.25
N ARG A 190 -16.04 -45.13 31.06
CA ARG A 190 -15.43 -46.48 30.88
C ARG A 190 -13.93 -46.40 30.91
N GLY A 191 -13.29 -47.40 31.51
CA GLY A 191 -11.82 -47.48 31.58
C GLY A 191 -11.14 -47.44 30.19
N SER A 192 -11.78 -48.04 29.17
CA SER A 192 -11.30 -47.98 27.78
C SER A 192 -11.25 -46.54 27.21
N GLU A 193 -12.24 -45.71 27.53
CA GLU A 193 -12.30 -44.32 27.10
C GLU A 193 -11.26 -43.48 27.87
N LEU A 194 -11.15 -43.68 29.18
CA LEU A 194 -10.16 -42.98 30.02
C LEU A 194 -8.72 -43.33 29.67
N ASN A 195 -8.45 -44.48 29.07
CA ASN A 195 -7.14 -44.92 28.61
C ASN A 195 -6.92 -44.61 27.10
N SER A 196 -7.87 -43.94 26.45
CA SER A 196 -7.68 -43.51 25.06
C SER A 196 -6.57 -42.45 24.93
N GLN A 197 -5.91 -42.39 23.77
CA GLN A 197 -4.77 -41.52 23.56
C GLN A 197 -5.11 -40.03 23.81
N ASN A 198 -6.26 -39.56 23.33
CA ASN A 198 -6.69 -38.16 23.51
C ASN A 198 -6.87 -37.78 25.00
N VAL A 199 -7.38 -38.70 25.84
CA VAL A 199 -7.48 -38.47 27.30
C VAL A 199 -6.13 -38.53 27.96
N GLN A 200 -5.23 -39.43 27.52
CA GLN A 200 -3.87 -39.46 28.03
C GLN A 200 -3.09 -38.19 27.67
N ASP A 201 -3.26 -37.65 26.46
CA ASP A 201 -2.65 -36.39 26.02
C ASP A 201 -3.19 -35.19 26.84
N PHE A 202 -4.50 -35.20 27.15
CA PHE A 202 -5.13 -34.21 28.04
C PHE A 202 -4.46 -34.24 29.45
N ILE A 203 -4.31 -35.42 30.02
CA ILE A 203 -3.67 -35.58 31.34
C ILE A 203 -2.17 -35.19 31.26
N ALA A 204 -1.46 -35.55 30.19
CA ALA A 204 -0.08 -35.19 29.97
C ALA A 204 0.08 -33.65 29.88
N THR A 205 -0.87 -32.97 29.24
CA THR A 205 -0.90 -31.50 29.17
C THR A 205 -1.06 -30.88 30.57
N LEU A 206 -1.97 -31.39 31.41
CA LEU A 206 -2.09 -30.91 32.80
C LEU A 206 -0.78 -31.09 33.59
N ARG A 207 -0.10 -32.24 33.43
CA ARG A 207 1.21 -32.49 34.06
C ARG A 207 2.28 -31.53 33.55
N ASN A 208 2.30 -31.28 32.24
CA ASN A 208 3.24 -30.34 31.62
C ASN A 208 3.03 -28.91 32.14
N ILE A 209 1.77 -28.47 32.24
CA ILE A 209 1.43 -27.15 32.81
C ILE A 209 1.96 -27.05 34.23
N LYS A 210 1.73 -28.10 35.07
CA LYS A 210 2.22 -28.12 36.44
C LYS A 210 3.75 -28.08 36.55
N SER A 211 4.43 -28.76 35.65
CA SER A 211 5.90 -28.79 35.65
C SER A 211 6.55 -27.50 35.12
N ASN A 212 5.80 -26.66 34.43
CA ASN A 212 6.31 -25.47 33.76
C ASN A 212 5.42 -24.22 34.06
N GLU A 213 5.02 -24.04 35.32
CA GLU A 213 4.07 -22.96 35.73
C GLU A 213 4.59 -21.54 35.45
N GLU A 214 5.89 -21.35 35.25
CA GLU A 214 6.47 -20.06 34.86
C GLU A 214 6.18 -19.70 33.41
N SER A 215 6.02 -20.70 32.54
CA SER A 215 5.82 -20.52 31.09
C SER A 215 4.48 -21.05 30.57
N LEU A 216 3.72 -21.78 31.37
CA LEU A 216 2.42 -22.33 31.04
C LEU A 216 1.40 -21.94 32.09
N VAL A 217 0.39 -21.16 31.71
CA VAL A 217 -0.66 -20.68 32.62
C VAL A 217 -1.99 -21.34 32.24
N LEU A 218 -2.56 -22.13 33.15
CA LEU A 218 -3.85 -22.75 33.00
C LEU A 218 -4.95 -21.70 33.21
N ASN A 219 -5.76 -21.43 32.17
CA ASN A 219 -6.82 -20.42 32.22
C ASN A 219 -8.13 -21.04 32.76
N ASN A 220 -8.69 -21.99 32.05
CA ASN A 220 -9.88 -22.73 32.45
C ASN A 220 -9.94 -24.09 31.77
N ILE A 221 -10.89 -24.92 32.20
CA ILE A 221 -11.24 -26.17 31.51
C ILE A 221 -12.73 -26.11 31.18
N GLU A 222 -13.06 -26.33 29.91
CA GLU A 222 -14.42 -26.47 29.46
C GLU A 222 -14.83 -27.93 29.41
N VAL A 223 -16.00 -28.28 29.96
CA VAL A 223 -16.62 -29.58 29.84
C VAL A 223 -17.95 -29.44 29.12
N SER A 224 -18.09 -30.01 27.94
CA SER A 224 -19.31 -29.95 27.14
C SER A 224 -19.82 -31.35 26.91
N ALA A 225 -20.96 -31.67 27.51
CA ALA A 225 -21.56 -32.99 27.42
C ALA A 225 -22.79 -32.98 26.51
N TYR A 226 -22.95 -34.07 25.77
CA TYR A 226 -23.96 -34.17 24.72
C TYR A 226 -24.72 -35.51 24.83
N ALA A 227 -25.99 -35.47 24.45
CA ALA A 227 -26.71 -36.66 24.06
C ALA A 227 -26.95 -36.67 22.55
N SER A 228 -27.11 -37.85 22.00
CA SER A 228 -27.44 -38.03 20.59
C SER A 228 -28.94 -37.78 20.37
N PRO A 229 -29.34 -37.17 19.23
CA PRO A 229 -30.74 -36.86 18.97
C PRO A 229 -31.52 -38.08 18.50
N ASP A 230 -31.52 -39.17 19.30
CA ASP A 230 -32.17 -40.44 19.01
C ASP A 230 -33.17 -40.89 20.12
N GLY A 231 -33.49 -39.98 21.04
CA GLY A 231 -34.41 -40.20 22.14
C GLY A 231 -35.23 -38.98 22.50
N ALA A 232 -36.25 -39.12 23.35
CA ALA A 232 -37.07 -37.99 23.79
C ALA A 232 -36.19 -36.90 24.44
N TYR A 233 -36.42 -35.65 24.07
CA TYR A 233 -35.63 -34.48 24.50
C TYR A 233 -35.42 -34.44 26.02
N SER A 234 -36.48 -34.67 26.83
CA SER A 234 -36.42 -34.66 28.30
C SER A 234 -35.56 -35.77 28.90
N LEU A 235 -35.40 -36.90 28.21
CA LEU A 235 -34.49 -37.97 28.59
C LEU A 235 -33.08 -37.63 28.19
N ASN A 236 -32.87 -37.05 27.01
CA ASN A 236 -31.58 -36.62 26.51
C ASN A 236 -31.01 -35.48 27.36
N GLU A 237 -31.84 -34.53 27.79
CA GLU A 237 -31.43 -33.44 28.69
C GLU A 237 -30.84 -34.00 29.99
N LYS A 238 -31.56 -34.89 30.70
CA LYS A 238 -31.07 -35.53 31.93
C LYS A 238 -29.84 -36.40 31.70
N LEU A 239 -29.73 -37.01 30.53
CA LEU A 239 -28.59 -37.83 30.17
C LEU A 239 -27.36 -36.99 29.88
N ALA A 240 -27.51 -35.88 29.14
CA ALA A 240 -26.44 -34.93 28.88
C ALA A 240 -25.93 -34.28 30.17
N GLU A 241 -26.84 -33.84 31.07
CA GLU A 241 -26.50 -33.32 32.40
C GLU A 241 -25.67 -34.35 33.19
N ARG A 242 -26.11 -35.59 33.35
CA ARG A 242 -25.35 -36.63 34.06
C ARG A 242 -23.98 -36.91 33.42
N ARG A 243 -23.88 -36.87 32.09
CA ARG A 243 -22.60 -37.01 31.39
C ARG A 243 -21.68 -35.81 31.68
N GLY A 244 -22.26 -34.61 31.79
CA GLY A 244 -21.54 -33.40 32.24
C GLY A 244 -20.99 -33.60 33.65
N ASP A 245 -21.84 -33.95 34.60
CA ASP A 245 -21.46 -34.12 36.02
C ASP A 245 -20.33 -35.13 36.20
N VAL A 246 -20.40 -36.31 35.59
CA VAL A 246 -19.37 -37.35 35.73
C VAL A 246 -18.07 -36.95 35.05
N SER A 247 -18.13 -36.18 33.95
CA SER A 247 -16.95 -35.68 33.23
C SER A 247 -16.32 -34.52 33.98
N GLU A 248 -17.09 -33.59 34.54
CA GLU A 248 -16.61 -32.53 35.42
C GLU A 248 -15.93 -33.07 36.66
N ASN A 249 -16.57 -34.05 37.35
CA ASN A 249 -15.98 -34.74 38.50
C ASN A 249 -14.64 -35.40 38.15
N TYR A 250 -14.55 -36.04 36.99
CA TYR A 250 -13.29 -36.62 36.49
C TYR A 250 -12.23 -35.56 36.29
N VAL A 251 -12.53 -34.44 35.64
CA VAL A 251 -11.62 -33.30 35.43
C VAL A 251 -11.19 -32.74 36.78
N ALA A 252 -12.10 -32.50 37.72
CA ALA A 252 -11.80 -32.03 39.06
C ALA A 252 -10.83 -32.97 39.81
N GLN A 253 -11.04 -34.28 39.66
CA GLN A 253 -10.13 -35.28 40.24
C GLN A 253 -8.73 -35.19 39.59
N GLN A 254 -8.65 -35.03 38.26
CA GLN A 254 -7.37 -34.89 37.55
C GLN A 254 -6.64 -33.59 37.97
N LEU A 255 -7.35 -32.47 38.12
CA LEU A 255 -6.79 -31.21 38.63
C LEU A 255 -6.21 -31.41 40.05
N LYS A 256 -6.96 -32.04 40.93
CA LYS A 256 -6.50 -32.34 42.32
C LYS A 256 -5.26 -33.23 42.33
N GLN A 257 -5.24 -34.28 41.51
CA GLN A 257 -4.08 -35.22 41.41
C GLN A 257 -2.83 -34.48 40.90
N ASN A 258 -2.99 -33.55 39.96
CA ASN A 258 -1.89 -32.76 39.42
C ASN A 258 -1.61 -31.48 40.21
N LYS A 259 -2.30 -31.23 41.36
CA LYS A 259 -2.15 -30.04 42.21
C LYS A 259 -2.35 -28.73 41.44
N LEU A 260 -3.28 -28.74 40.52
CA LEU A 260 -3.74 -27.56 39.75
C LEU A 260 -5.09 -27.10 40.30
N SER A 261 -5.38 -25.80 40.11
CA SER A 261 -6.66 -25.20 40.45
C SER A 261 -7.05 -24.22 39.37
N THR A 262 -8.25 -24.39 38.79
CA THR A 262 -8.83 -23.48 37.83
C THR A 262 -10.35 -23.63 37.81
N ASN A 263 -11.04 -22.74 37.09
CA ASN A 263 -12.48 -22.87 36.87
C ASN A 263 -12.77 -24.00 35.87
N ILE A 264 -13.83 -24.78 36.15
CA ILE A 264 -14.37 -25.75 35.21
C ILE A 264 -15.70 -25.19 34.71
N ASP A 265 -15.74 -24.82 33.44
CA ASP A 265 -16.94 -24.31 32.77
C ASP A 265 -17.72 -25.47 32.16
N SER A 266 -18.73 -25.94 32.88
CA SER A 266 -19.51 -27.11 32.46
C SER A 266 -20.80 -26.68 31.77
N LYS A 267 -21.11 -27.30 30.64
CA LYS A 267 -22.36 -27.15 29.92
C LYS A 267 -22.82 -28.50 29.36
N TYR A 268 -24.13 -28.64 29.19
CA TYR A 268 -24.70 -29.80 28.54
C TYR A 268 -25.70 -29.41 27.45
N THR A 269 -25.80 -30.25 26.44
CA THR A 269 -26.71 -30.08 25.30
C THR A 269 -27.50 -31.38 25.11
N ALA A 270 -28.82 -31.27 25.22
CA ALA A 270 -29.71 -32.41 25.15
C ALA A 270 -29.65 -33.13 23.79
N GLU A 271 -29.43 -32.36 22.72
CA GLU A 271 -29.36 -32.85 21.34
C GLU A 271 -28.29 -32.06 20.57
N ASP A 272 -27.19 -32.73 20.22
CA ASP A 272 -26.06 -32.12 19.50
C ASP A 272 -26.33 -32.08 17.99
N TRP A 273 -27.22 -31.20 17.57
CA TRP A 273 -27.55 -31.04 16.15
C TRP A 273 -26.44 -30.42 15.32
N GLU A 274 -25.61 -29.58 15.92
CA GLU A 274 -24.44 -29.01 15.26
C GLU A 274 -23.37 -30.08 15.00
N GLY A 275 -23.03 -30.86 16.03
CA GLY A 275 -22.13 -32.01 15.89
C GLY A 275 -22.69 -33.07 14.95
N PHE A 276 -24.00 -33.28 14.94
CA PHE A 276 -24.65 -34.18 13.99
C PHE A 276 -24.47 -33.71 12.55
N GLN A 277 -24.70 -32.43 12.28
CA GLN A 277 -24.51 -31.85 10.95
C GLN A 277 -23.04 -31.93 10.49
N GLU A 278 -22.10 -31.66 11.39
CA GLU A 278 -20.68 -31.78 11.10
C GLU A 278 -20.28 -33.22 10.74
N LEU A 279 -20.65 -34.19 11.58
CA LEU A 279 -20.31 -35.59 11.36
C LEU A 279 -20.97 -36.16 10.09
N VAL A 280 -22.20 -35.80 9.81
CA VAL A 280 -22.88 -36.18 8.56
C VAL A 280 -22.17 -35.59 7.35
N SER A 281 -21.77 -34.31 7.40
CA SER A 281 -21.07 -33.65 6.30
C SER A 281 -19.75 -34.31 5.96
N GLN A 282 -19.04 -34.79 6.98
CA GLN A 282 -17.75 -35.48 6.86
C GLN A 282 -17.87 -36.97 6.56
N SER A 283 -19.08 -37.55 6.69
CA SER A 283 -19.30 -38.96 6.49
C SER A 283 -19.33 -39.38 5.02
N ASN A 284 -19.16 -40.66 4.79
CA ASN A 284 -19.34 -41.29 3.47
C ASN A 284 -20.75 -41.85 3.25
N LEU A 285 -21.74 -41.38 4.02
CA LEU A 285 -23.14 -41.80 3.87
C LEU A 285 -23.66 -41.44 2.48
N GLN A 286 -24.36 -42.39 1.84
CA GLN A 286 -24.83 -42.24 0.46
C GLN A 286 -25.83 -41.08 0.32
N ASP A 287 -26.73 -40.92 1.30
CA ASP A 287 -27.80 -39.92 1.29
C ASP A 287 -27.56 -38.71 2.20
N LYS A 288 -26.27 -38.38 2.48
CA LYS A 288 -25.92 -37.28 3.38
C LYS A 288 -26.53 -35.93 2.99
N GLU A 289 -26.63 -35.65 1.70
CA GLU A 289 -27.22 -34.39 1.20
C GLU A 289 -28.72 -34.29 1.53
N VAL A 290 -29.43 -35.41 1.56
CA VAL A 290 -30.86 -35.47 1.96
C VAL A 290 -30.97 -35.16 3.45
N ILE A 291 -30.09 -35.73 4.28
CA ILE A 291 -30.08 -35.51 5.73
C ILE A 291 -29.77 -34.04 6.03
N LEU A 292 -28.74 -33.50 5.41
CA LEU A 292 -28.36 -32.09 5.58
C LEU A 292 -29.47 -31.13 5.14
N ARG A 293 -30.23 -31.50 4.09
CA ARG A 293 -31.40 -30.73 3.65
C ARG A 293 -32.52 -30.78 4.68
N VAL A 294 -32.82 -31.94 5.25
CA VAL A 294 -33.81 -32.08 6.34
C VAL A 294 -33.42 -31.19 7.53
N LEU A 295 -32.15 -31.19 7.92
CA LEU A 295 -31.67 -30.33 9.00
C LEU A 295 -31.88 -28.84 8.70
N SER A 296 -31.74 -28.43 7.44
CA SER A 296 -31.92 -27.03 7.04
C SER A 296 -33.41 -26.63 6.95
N MET A 297 -34.29 -27.56 6.66
CA MET A 297 -35.74 -27.31 6.46
C MET A 297 -36.51 -27.21 7.77
N TYR A 298 -36.14 -28.03 8.74
CA TYR A 298 -36.87 -28.13 10.02
C TYR A 298 -36.01 -27.54 11.14
N GLN A 299 -36.53 -26.56 11.85
CA GLN A 299 -35.85 -25.97 13.02
C GLN A 299 -36.25 -26.66 14.33
N ASP A 300 -37.42 -27.24 14.38
CA ASP A 300 -37.92 -28.00 15.53
C ASP A 300 -37.17 -29.33 15.67
N PRO A 301 -36.54 -29.61 16.82
CA PRO A 301 -35.76 -30.82 17.03
C PRO A 301 -36.58 -32.13 16.89
N GLU A 302 -37.82 -32.17 17.39
CA GLU A 302 -38.65 -33.35 17.32
C GLU A 302 -39.07 -33.66 15.88
N GLN A 303 -39.36 -32.62 15.09
CA GLN A 303 -39.64 -32.77 13.66
C GLN A 303 -38.41 -33.25 12.89
N ARG A 304 -37.20 -32.68 13.18
CA ARG A 304 -35.95 -33.16 12.58
C ARG A 304 -35.72 -34.64 12.82
N GLU A 305 -35.88 -35.06 14.07
CA GLU A 305 -35.70 -36.46 14.46
C GLU A 305 -36.67 -37.37 13.73
N GLN A 306 -37.94 -36.99 13.69
CA GLN A 306 -38.97 -37.77 13.02
C GLN A 306 -38.75 -37.92 11.52
N GLU A 307 -38.39 -36.83 10.85
CA GLU A 307 -38.10 -36.83 9.40
C GLU A 307 -36.85 -37.65 9.06
N ILE A 308 -35.80 -37.58 9.87
CA ILE A 308 -34.60 -38.40 9.69
C ILE A 308 -34.92 -39.89 9.93
N ARG A 309 -35.77 -40.23 10.93
CA ARG A 309 -36.23 -41.59 11.18
C ARG A 309 -37.08 -42.14 10.04
N ASN A 310 -37.89 -41.31 9.38
CA ASN A 310 -38.71 -41.69 8.25
C ASN A 310 -37.87 -42.12 7.03
N ILE A 311 -36.61 -41.75 6.95
CA ILE A 311 -35.66 -42.21 5.94
C ILE A 311 -35.05 -43.54 6.43
N ALA A 312 -35.84 -44.61 6.40
CA ALA A 312 -35.57 -45.88 7.10
C ALA A 312 -34.22 -46.57 6.76
N VAL A 313 -33.73 -46.46 5.53
CA VAL A 313 -32.44 -47.03 5.11
C VAL A 313 -31.27 -46.21 5.70
N VAL A 314 -31.37 -44.88 5.66
CA VAL A 314 -30.37 -43.93 6.15
C VAL A 314 -30.27 -43.94 7.68
N TYR A 315 -31.38 -44.13 8.39
CA TYR A 315 -31.38 -44.13 9.86
C TYR A 315 -30.55 -45.27 10.45
N LYS A 316 -30.51 -46.43 9.82
CA LYS A 316 -29.68 -47.55 10.27
C LYS A 316 -28.19 -47.22 10.17
N GLU A 317 -27.77 -46.65 9.05
CA GLU A 317 -26.40 -46.24 8.85
C GLU A 317 -25.98 -45.10 9.80
N LEU A 318 -26.89 -44.14 10.04
CA LEU A 318 -26.68 -43.07 11.03
C LEU A 318 -26.54 -43.61 12.46
N ALA A 319 -27.39 -44.56 12.85
CA ALA A 319 -27.37 -45.16 14.17
C ALA A 319 -26.06 -45.92 14.46
N GLU A 320 -25.44 -46.47 13.43
CA GLU A 320 -24.17 -47.20 13.52
C GLU A 320 -22.94 -46.29 13.39
N ALA A 321 -22.96 -45.30 12.52
CA ALA A 321 -21.78 -44.51 12.17
C ALA A 321 -21.70 -43.13 12.85
N VAL A 322 -22.82 -42.43 13.04
CA VAL A 322 -22.86 -41.03 13.50
C VAL A 322 -23.33 -40.90 14.94
N LEU A 323 -24.45 -41.51 15.31
CA LEU A 323 -25.00 -41.32 16.65
C LEU A 323 -24.09 -41.75 17.80
N PRO A 324 -23.26 -42.81 17.71
CA PRO A 324 -22.31 -43.14 18.77
C PRO A 324 -21.27 -42.05 19.03
N GLU A 325 -20.86 -41.33 17.99
CA GLU A 325 -19.87 -40.24 18.10
C GLU A 325 -20.43 -39.01 18.83
N LEU A 326 -21.78 -38.82 18.81
CA LEU A 326 -22.46 -37.73 19.52
C LEU A 326 -22.70 -38.02 21.01
N ARG A 327 -22.59 -39.28 21.46
CA ARG A 327 -22.75 -39.69 22.86
C ARG A 327 -21.44 -39.43 23.60
N ARG A 328 -21.05 -38.16 23.72
CA ARG A 328 -19.70 -37.74 24.19
C ARG A 328 -19.77 -36.64 25.25
N ALA A 329 -18.68 -36.51 25.99
CA ALA A 329 -18.32 -35.28 26.66
C ALA A 329 -16.97 -34.84 26.15
N ARG A 330 -16.87 -33.58 25.72
CA ARG A 330 -15.62 -32.93 25.32
C ARG A 330 -15.07 -32.19 26.51
N MET A 331 -13.79 -32.33 26.72
CA MET A 331 -13.01 -31.65 27.76
C MET A 331 -11.92 -30.85 27.07
N VAL A 332 -11.87 -29.55 27.29
CA VAL A 332 -10.92 -28.65 26.62
C VAL A 332 -10.13 -27.89 27.67
N ILE A 333 -8.83 -28.09 27.74
CA ILE A 333 -7.91 -27.26 28.50
C ILE A 333 -7.62 -26.00 27.68
N ASN A 334 -7.92 -24.83 28.22
CA ASN A 334 -7.45 -23.56 27.68
C ASN A 334 -6.26 -23.08 28.54
N TYR A 335 -5.12 -22.86 27.90
CA TYR A 335 -3.91 -22.43 28.59
C TYR A 335 -3.09 -21.49 27.72
N ASP A 336 -2.29 -20.64 28.38
CA ASP A 336 -1.37 -19.74 27.73
C ASP A 336 0.05 -20.27 27.81
N VAL A 337 0.75 -20.14 26.68
CA VAL A 337 2.22 -20.27 26.63
C VAL A 337 2.79 -18.87 26.75
N ILE A 338 3.53 -18.63 27.82
CA ILE A 338 4.18 -17.34 28.08
C ILE A 338 5.61 -17.39 27.52
N GLY A 339 5.89 -16.57 26.53
CA GLY A 339 7.22 -16.39 25.95
C GLY A 339 8.16 -15.61 26.88
N ARG A 340 9.41 -15.49 26.47
CA ARG A 340 10.45 -14.76 27.22
C ARG A 340 10.09 -13.29 27.43
N SER A 341 10.49 -12.74 28.59
CA SER A 341 10.43 -11.29 28.83
C SER A 341 11.46 -10.55 27.97
N ASP A 342 11.36 -9.20 27.90
CA ASP A 342 12.32 -8.37 27.18
C ASP A 342 13.74 -8.56 27.70
N GLU A 343 13.90 -8.61 29.02
CA GLU A 343 15.19 -8.83 29.68
C GLU A 343 15.74 -10.22 29.37
N GLN A 344 14.88 -11.23 29.35
CA GLN A 344 15.27 -12.58 28.99
C GLN A 344 15.71 -12.70 27.53
N ILE A 345 15.01 -12.02 26.59
CA ILE A 345 15.38 -11.97 25.18
C ILE A 345 16.74 -11.31 25.00
N LEU A 346 16.95 -10.12 25.60
CA LEU A 346 18.23 -9.40 25.52
C LEU A 346 19.38 -10.17 26.17
N SER A 347 19.14 -10.78 27.33
CA SER A 347 20.14 -11.64 28.02
C SER A 347 20.49 -12.85 27.16
N GLN A 348 19.49 -13.52 26.59
CA GLN A 348 19.68 -14.68 25.73
C GLN A 348 20.38 -14.31 24.42
N PHE A 349 20.05 -13.15 23.84
CA PHE A 349 20.76 -12.63 22.66
C PHE A 349 22.25 -12.47 22.93
N SER A 350 22.59 -11.94 24.08
CA SER A 350 23.99 -11.71 24.48
C SER A 350 24.72 -13.00 24.82
N ALA A 351 24.05 -13.98 25.45
CA ALA A 351 24.63 -15.24 25.84
C ALA A 351 24.75 -16.23 24.67
N ASP A 352 23.65 -16.49 24.01
CA ASP A 352 23.55 -17.35 22.82
C ASP A 352 22.26 -17.07 22.05
N ALA A 353 22.37 -16.25 21.02
CA ALA A 353 21.25 -15.85 20.16
C ALA A 353 20.63 -17.03 19.37
N SER A 354 21.33 -18.17 19.23
CA SER A 354 20.80 -19.34 18.50
C SER A 354 19.62 -20.02 19.24
N GLN A 355 19.42 -19.70 20.50
CA GLN A 355 18.30 -20.18 21.32
C GLN A 355 17.03 -19.32 21.20
N LEU A 356 17.12 -18.19 20.47
CA LEU A 356 15.97 -17.33 20.20
C LEU A 356 15.30 -17.71 18.86
N SER A 357 13.98 -17.64 18.83
CA SER A 357 13.23 -17.77 17.57
C SER A 357 13.47 -16.58 16.65
N VAL A 358 13.13 -16.71 15.38
CA VAL A 358 13.25 -15.60 14.43
C VAL A 358 12.34 -14.42 14.82
N GLU A 359 11.15 -14.70 15.38
CA GLU A 359 10.22 -13.69 15.89
C GLU A 359 10.82 -12.92 17.06
N GLU A 360 11.46 -13.63 18.03
CA GLU A 360 12.14 -13.00 19.18
C GLU A 360 13.32 -12.12 18.71
N LEU A 361 14.10 -12.57 17.74
CA LEU A 361 15.23 -11.80 17.20
C LEU A 361 14.76 -10.56 16.43
N LEU A 362 13.70 -10.69 15.63
CA LEU A 362 13.10 -9.55 14.92
C LEU A 362 12.46 -8.57 15.90
N TYR A 363 11.77 -9.06 16.92
CA TYR A 363 11.23 -8.25 18.00
C TYR A 363 12.33 -7.49 18.75
N ALA A 364 13.41 -8.17 19.09
CA ALA A 364 14.57 -7.53 19.72
C ALA A 364 15.12 -6.38 18.84
N ALA A 365 15.26 -6.62 17.54
CA ALA A 365 15.74 -5.62 16.61
C ALA A 365 14.75 -4.46 16.38
N ASN A 366 13.45 -4.75 16.24
CA ASN A 366 12.45 -3.75 15.90
C ASN A 366 12.00 -2.90 17.10
N ILE A 367 11.94 -3.51 18.29
CA ILE A 367 11.30 -2.93 19.48
C ILE A 367 12.29 -2.66 20.61
N LEU A 368 13.22 -3.59 20.88
CA LEU A 368 14.10 -3.49 22.06
C LEU A 368 15.42 -2.75 21.77
N ALA A 369 15.87 -2.74 20.51
CA ALA A 369 17.05 -1.98 20.12
C ALA A 369 16.84 -0.48 20.33
N THR A 370 17.76 0.18 21.04
CA THR A 370 17.69 1.61 21.37
C THR A 370 18.45 2.50 20.38
N THR A 371 19.30 1.89 19.54
CA THR A 371 20.09 2.57 18.52
C THR A 371 20.07 1.80 17.20
N ASP A 372 20.27 2.50 16.08
CA ASP A 372 20.38 1.85 14.76
C ASP A 372 21.53 0.84 14.70
N ALA A 373 22.63 1.09 15.40
CA ALA A 373 23.76 0.16 15.47
C ALA A 373 23.37 -1.16 16.16
N GLN A 374 22.63 -1.10 17.25
CA GLN A 374 22.11 -2.30 17.93
C GLN A 374 21.09 -3.03 17.04
N LYS A 375 20.16 -2.30 16.42
CA LYS A 375 19.19 -2.86 15.48
C LYS A 375 19.90 -3.60 14.33
N GLU A 376 20.90 -2.97 13.74
CA GLU A 376 21.68 -3.57 12.64
C GLU A 376 22.45 -4.82 13.09
N GLU A 377 23.05 -4.82 14.29
CA GLU A 377 23.74 -5.98 14.87
C GLU A 377 22.77 -7.16 15.04
N MET A 378 21.60 -6.91 15.66
CA MET A 378 20.57 -7.92 15.88
C MET A 378 20.05 -8.50 14.56
N LEU A 379 19.79 -7.65 13.57
CA LEU A 379 19.35 -8.10 12.24
C LEU A 379 20.42 -8.90 11.50
N LYS A 380 21.70 -8.51 11.58
CA LYS A 380 22.81 -9.29 11.01
C LYS A 380 22.93 -10.67 11.67
N LYS A 381 22.71 -10.74 12.98
CA LYS A 381 22.68 -12.03 13.69
C LYS A 381 21.47 -12.86 13.25
N THR A 382 20.31 -12.22 13.07
CA THR A 382 19.10 -12.89 12.57
C THR A 382 19.33 -13.49 11.19
N VAL A 383 19.90 -12.74 10.25
CA VAL A 383 20.26 -13.24 8.91
C VAL A 383 21.20 -14.43 8.96
N ALA A 384 22.19 -14.40 9.87
CA ALA A 384 23.15 -15.50 10.01
C ALA A 384 22.50 -16.79 10.55
N LEU A 385 21.52 -16.68 11.44
CA LEU A 385 20.80 -17.82 12.03
C LEU A 385 19.63 -18.29 11.17
N TYR A 386 18.93 -17.36 10.54
CA TYR A 386 17.71 -17.59 9.75
C TYR A 386 17.84 -17.00 8.32
N PRO A 387 18.75 -17.56 7.48
CA PRO A 387 19.07 -16.99 6.16
C PRO A 387 17.92 -17.02 5.16
N ASN A 388 16.87 -17.79 5.44
CA ASN A 388 15.68 -17.91 4.58
C ASN A 388 14.51 -17.05 5.06
N ASP A 389 14.69 -16.16 6.03
CA ASP A 389 13.68 -15.20 6.45
C ASP A 389 13.94 -13.84 5.78
N PHE A 390 13.01 -13.37 4.95
CA PHE A 390 13.15 -12.12 4.20
C PHE A 390 13.08 -10.87 5.06
N ARG A 391 12.43 -10.94 6.24
CA ARG A 391 12.12 -9.79 7.11
C ARG A 391 13.39 -9.10 7.61
N ALA A 392 14.36 -9.90 8.05
CA ALA A 392 15.63 -9.37 8.54
C ALA A 392 16.43 -8.65 7.43
N TYR A 393 16.44 -9.20 6.20
CA TYR A 393 17.06 -8.54 5.05
C TYR A 393 16.35 -7.24 4.69
N ASN A 394 15.01 -7.22 4.69
CA ASN A 394 14.25 -6.00 4.46
C ASN A 394 14.61 -4.91 5.47
N ASN A 395 14.66 -5.27 6.76
CA ASN A 395 14.90 -4.30 7.82
C ASN A 395 16.35 -3.79 7.84
N LEU A 396 17.33 -4.59 7.39
CA LEU A 396 18.69 -4.12 7.08
C LEU A 396 18.70 -3.15 5.90
N GLY A 397 17.89 -3.42 4.87
CA GLY A 397 17.70 -2.54 3.73
C GLY A 397 17.08 -1.20 4.15
N GLU A 398 16.10 -1.22 5.05
CA GLU A 398 15.47 -0.02 5.63
C GLU A 398 16.48 0.86 6.37
N ILE A 399 17.31 0.27 7.24
CA ILE A 399 18.36 1.01 7.94
C ILE A 399 19.35 1.63 6.95
N ALA A 400 19.76 0.87 5.94
CA ALA A 400 20.67 1.36 4.92
C ALA A 400 20.08 2.54 4.12
N LEU A 401 18.76 2.51 3.82
CA LEU A 401 18.05 3.63 3.18
C LEU A 401 18.04 4.88 4.07
N ARG A 402 17.70 4.75 5.34
CA ARG A 402 17.71 5.87 6.29
C ARG A 402 19.11 6.50 6.43
N ASN A 403 20.13 5.68 6.36
CA ASN A 403 21.53 6.11 6.43
C ASN A 403 22.09 6.60 5.07
N GLY A 404 21.25 6.66 4.02
CA GLY A 404 21.66 7.12 2.68
C GLY A 404 22.55 6.15 1.91
N ASN A 405 22.72 4.91 2.37
CA ASN A 405 23.52 3.87 1.72
C ASN A 405 22.68 3.07 0.72
N ALA A 406 22.46 3.67 -0.45
CA ALA A 406 21.55 3.11 -1.46
C ALA A 406 22.02 1.75 -2.02
N ASP A 407 23.33 1.54 -2.16
CA ASP A 407 23.89 0.30 -2.72
C ASP A 407 23.65 -0.89 -1.78
N ASN A 408 23.96 -0.73 -0.50
CA ASN A 408 23.71 -1.75 0.51
C ASN A 408 22.20 -2.00 0.67
N ALA A 409 21.39 -0.94 0.67
CA ALA A 409 19.95 -1.06 0.75
C ALA A 409 19.40 -1.93 -0.40
N GLN A 410 19.82 -1.63 -1.63
CA GLN A 410 19.38 -2.39 -2.81
C GLN A 410 19.84 -3.85 -2.76
N ALA A 411 21.06 -4.12 -2.27
CA ALA A 411 21.56 -5.48 -2.10
C ALA A 411 20.70 -6.29 -1.10
N TYR A 412 20.44 -5.73 0.08
CA TYR A 412 19.60 -6.38 1.09
C TYR A 412 18.15 -6.59 0.62
N LEU A 413 17.54 -5.59 0.00
CA LEU A 413 16.16 -5.69 -0.48
C LEU A 413 16.03 -6.71 -1.62
N ARG A 414 17.00 -6.80 -2.53
CA ARG A 414 17.02 -7.85 -3.56
C ARG A 414 17.15 -9.23 -2.95
N GLN A 415 17.96 -9.37 -1.89
CA GLN A 415 18.05 -10.64 -1.16
C GLN A 415 16.72 -11.00 -0.50
N ALA A 416 16.03 -10.03 0.13
CA ALA A 416 14.69 -10.23 0.66
C ALA A 416 13.71 -10.72 -0.42
N LEU A 417 13.70 -10.10 -1.59
CA LEU A 417 12.83 -10.49 -2.71
C LEU A 417 13.23 -11.82 -3.37
N SER A 418 14.49 -12.24 -3.26
CA SER A 418 14.89 -13.57 -3.73
C SER A 418 14.32 -14.69 -2.85
N ILE A 419 14.05 -14.39 -1.58
CA ILE A 419 13.43 -15.31 -0.62
C ILE A 419 11.90 -15.29 -0.77
N ASN A 420 11.31 -14.09 -0.81
CA ASN A 420 9.87 -13.89 -1.02
C ASN A 420 9.63 -12.74 -2.02
N ALA A 421 9.41 -13.07 -3.29
CA ALA A 421 9.21 -12.11 -4.37
C ALA A 421 7.94 -11.24 -4.21
N ASN A 422 6.99 -11.68 -3.38
CA ASN A 422 5.72 -10.99 -3.13
C ASN A 422 5.67 -10.30 -1.76
N ALA A 423 6.76 -10.28 -1.01
CA ALA A 423 6.81 -9.57 0.26
C ALA A 423 6.53 -8.07 0.07
N ALA A 424 5.62 -7.52 0.85
CA ALA A 424 5.10 -6.17 0.64
C ALA A 424 6.16 -5.10 0.90
N GLU A 425 6.82 -5.14 2.04
CA GLU A 425 7.77 -4.12 2.50
C GLU A 425 8.99 -3.96 1.56
N PRO A 426 9.70 -5.04 1.16
CA PRO A 426 10.84 -4.88 0.26
C PRO A 426 10.43 -4.43 -1.14
N ASN A 427 9.22 -4.79 -1.62
CA ASN A 427 8.70 -4.28 -2.87
C ASN A 427 8.45 -2.76 -2.77
N VAL A 428 7.81 -2.27 -1.70
CA VAL A 428 7.62 -0.83 -1.48
C VAL A 428 8.95 -0.09 -1.39
N ASN A 429 9.91 -0.61 -0.64
CA ASN A 429 11.22 0.01 -0.45
C ASN A 429 12.01 0.11 -1.77
N ILE A 430 11.99 -0.93 -2.62
CA ILE A 430 12.57 -0.86 -3.97
C ILE A 430 11.80 0.12 -4.85
N GLY A 431 10.48 0.19 -4.73
CA GLY A 431 9.66 1.18 -5.40
C GLY A 431 10.08 2.61 -5.05
N LEU A 432 10.33 2.90 -3.78
CA LEU A 432 10.82 4.20 -3.31
C LEU A 432 12.24 4.51 -3.85
N ILE A 433 13.14 3.53 -3.91
CA ILE A 433 14.46 3.69 -4.56
C ILE A 433 14.28 4.06 -6.03
N ASN A 434 13.35 3.43 -6.74
CA ASN A 434 13.09 3.78 -8.14
C ASN A 434 12.54 5.21 -8.29
N ILE A 435 11.68 5.67 -7.35
CA ILE A 435 11.23 7.08 -7.33
C ILE A 435 12.41 8.03 -7.10
N GLN A 436 13.30 7.74 -6.14
CA GLN A 436 14.51 8.54 -5.90
C GLN A 436 15.38 8.69 -7.14
N ASN A 437 15.40 7.67 -8.00
CA ASN A 437 16.12 7.63 -9.26
C ASN A 437 15.33 8.17 -10.46
N GLY A 438 14.08 8.60 -10.27
CA GLY A 438 13.20 9.07 -11.34
C GLY A 438 12.59 7.97 -12.22
N ASN A 439 12.75 6.70 -11.85
CA ASN A 439 12.25 5.54 -12.59
C ASN A 439 10.81 5.20 -12.20
N PHE A 440 9.86 6.09 -12.49
CA PHE A 440 8.47 5.98 -12.03
C PHE A 440 7.73 4.75 -12.57
N LYS A 441 8.08 4.28 -13.78
CA LYS A 441 7.49 3.09 -14.38
C LYS A 441 7.87 1.82 -13.59
N ASP A 442 9.14 1.68 -13.24
CA ASP A 442 9.60 0.55 -12.43
C ASP A 442 9.07 0.67 -11.00
N ALA A 443 9.02 1.90 -10.44
CA ALA A 443 8.41 2.15 -9.14
C ALA A 443 6.96 1.66 -9.07
N GLU A 444 6.15 1.91 -10.10
CA GLU A 444 4.76 1.45 -10.18
C GLU A 444 4.65 -0.08 -10.11
N MET A 445 5.50 -0.80 -10.82
CA MET A 445 5.51 -2.27 -10.82
C MET A 445 5.83 -2.85 -9.43
N TYR A 446 6.76 -2.23 -8.72
CA TYR A 446 7.14 -2.67 -7.38
C TYR A 446 6.10 -2.25 -6.34
N ILE A 447 5.67 -0.99 -6.32
CA ILE A 447 4.67 -0.49 -5.35
C ILE A 447 3.34 -1.26 -5.48
N ALA A 448 2.93 -1.65 -6.68
CA ALA A 448 1.72 -2.45 -6.88
C ALA A 448 1.73 -3.79 -6.12
N LYS A 449 2.91 -4.36 -5.83
CA LYS A 449 3.07 -5.58 -5.03
C LYS A 449 3.16 -5.31 -3.52
N GLY A 450 3.20 -4.05 -3.13
CA GLY A 450 3.43 -3.62 -1.75
C GLY A 450 2.18 -3.48 -0.90
N VAL A 451 1.02 -3.95 -1.38
CA VAL A 451 -0.23 -3.90 -0.62
C VAL A 451 -0.06 -4.69 0.69
N GLY A 452 -0.33 -4.03 1.81
CA GLY A 452 -0.14 -4.60 3.15
C GLY A 452 1.07 -4.05 3.90
N ALA A 453 2.04 -3.44 3.22
CA ALA A 453 3.12 -2.74 3.91
C ALA A 453 2.59 -1.51 4.67
N ASN A 454 3.16 -1.24 5.84
CA ASN A 454 2.73 -0.14 6.71
C ASN A 454 2.89 1.25 6.08
N ASN A 455 3.82 1.41 5.14
CA ASN A 455 4.10 2.64 4.40
C ASN A 455 3.54 2.64 2.95
N PHE A 456 2.68 1.69 2.60
CA PHE A 456 2.15 1.53 1.23
C PHE A 456 1.46 2.79 0.71
N ASP A 457 0.57 3.39 1.51
CA ASP A 457 -0.16 4.58 1.08
C ASP A 457 0.78 5.77 0.84
N GLU A 458 1.81 5.95 1.66
CA GLU A 458 2.82 6.99 1.47
C GLU A 458 3.61 6.77 0.18
N ALA A 459 4.08 5.54 -0.06
CA ALA A 459 4.81 5.20 -1.28
C ALA A 459 3.97 5.38 -2.55
N LEU A 460 2.69 5.02 -2.48
CA LEU A 460 1.72 5.27 -3.56
C LEU A 460 1.53 6.78 -3.79
N GLY A 461 1.50 7.57 -2.72
CA GLY A 461 1.47 9.03 -2.79
C GLY A 461 2.69 9.61 -3.51
N HIS A 462 3.90 9.11 -3.22
CA HIS A 462 5.12 9.51 -3.94
C HIS A 462 5.02 9.20 -5.44
N LEU A 463 4.55 8.01 -5.79
CA LEU A 463 4.32 7.62 -7.19
C LEU A 463 3.32 8.55 -7.87
N TYR A 464 2.23 8.90 -7.20
CA TYR A 464 1.21 9.80 -7.74
C TYR A 464 1.71 11.21 -7.97
N VAL A 465 2.62 11.74 -7.13
CA VAL A 465 3.29 13.02 -7.43
C VAL A 465 4.08 12.89 -8.74
N GLY A 466 4.89 11.84 -8.88
CA GLY A 466 5.64 11.57 -10.10
C GLY A 466 4.77 11.44 -11.35
N GLN A 467 3.53 10.97 -11.20
CA GLN A 467 2.54 10.81 -12.28
C GLN A 467 1.67 12.05 -12.52
N GLY A 468 1.86 13.16 -11.78
CA GLY A 468 1.04 14.37 -11.89
C GLY A 468 -0.36 14.26 -11.26
N LYS A 469 -0.63 13.23 -10.47
CA LYS A 469 -1.91 12.97 -9.79
C LYS A 469 -1.91 13.60 -8.38
N TYR A 470 -1.73 14.92 -8.31
CA TYR A 470 -1.38 15.63 -7.07
C TYR A 470 -2.43 15.54 -5.96
N SER A 471 -3.72 15.68 -6.29
CA SER A 471 -4.81 15.55 -5.29
C SER A 471 -4.89 14.14 -4.70
N GLN A 472 -4.65 13.11 -5.53
CA GLN A 472 -4.61 11.73 -5.04
C GLN A 472 -3.38 11.49 -4.16
N ALA A 473 -2.23 12.09 -4.53
CA ALA A 473 -1.00 12.03 -3.75
C ALA A 473 -1.18 12.65 -2.37
N ALA A 474 -1.73 13.86 -2.28
CA ALA A 474 -2.02 14.54 -1.03
C ALA A 474 -2.94 13.71 -0.13
N SER A 475 -4.01 13.13 -0.69
CA SER A 475 -4.91 12.23 0.05
C SER A 475 -4.20 11.00 0.61
N LYS A 476 -3.32 10.37 -0.18
CA LYS A 476 -2.56 9.19 0.26
C LYS A 476 -1.52 9.50 1.34
N MET A 477 -0.91 10.68 1.29
CA MET A 477 0.11 11.12 2.24
C MET A 477 -0.41 11.98 3.39
N ALA A 478 -1.72 12.11 3.57
CA ALA A 478 -2.34 12.99 4.58
C ALA A 478 -1.86 12.74 6.03
N LYS A 479 -1.34 11.53 6.33
CA LYS A 479 -0.83 11.16 7.65
C LYS A 479 0.70 11.19 7.75
N SER A 480 1.42 11.41 6.65
CA SER A 480 2.87 11.23 6.62
C SER A 480 3.65 12.35 7.29
N GLY A 481 3.13 13.59 7.29
CA GLY A 481 3.70 14.73 8.01
C GLY A 481 5.14 15.10 7.62
N ASN A 482 5.56 14.79 6.39
CA ASN A 482 6.93 14.99 5.88
C ASN A 482 6.99 15.91 4.66
N ASN A 483 8.18 16.14 4.12
CA ASN A 483 8.40 17.00 2.94
C ASN A 483 7.62 16.52 1.70
N SER A 484 7.44 15.22 1.51
CA SER A 484 6.69 14.70 0.36
C SER A 484 5.19 14.97 0.46
N ALA A 485 4.63 14.86 1.66
CA ALA A 485 3.23 15.23 1.90
C ALA A 485 3.02 16.74 1.68
N ALA A 486 3.94 17.58 2.18
CA ALA A 486 3.90 19.01 1.94
C ALA A 486 4.00 19.36 0.45
N LEU A 487 4.90 18.69 -0.29
CA LEU A 487 5.03 18.85 -1.74
C LEU A 487 3.71 18.49 -2.45
N ALA A 488 3.09 17.38 -2.09
CA ALA A 488 1.82 16.97 -2.69
C ALA A 488 0.70 17.99 -2.42
N SER A 489 0.61 18.52 -1.18
CA SER A 489 -0.36 19.56 -0.83
C SER A 489 -0.08 20.88 -1.57
N ILE A 490 1.19 21.28 -1.76
CA ILE A 490 1.55 22.45 -2.58
C ILE A 490 1.09 22.27 -4.03
N LEU A 491 1.38 21.10 -4.62
CA LEU A 491 1.05 20.79 -6.01
C LEU A 491 -0.45 20.64 -6.24
N SER A 492 -1.20 20.17 -5.25
CA SER A 492 -2.66 20.12 -5.28
C SER A 492 -3.35 21.45 -4.94
N GLN A 493 -2.56 22.50 -4.67
CA GLN A 493 -3.01 23.86 -4.29
C GLN A 493 -3.71 23.93 -2.93
N ASP A 494 -3.54 22.92 -2.08
CA ASP A 494 -3.97 22.99 -0.67
C ASP A 494 -2.85 23.61 0.19
N TYR A 495 -2.74 24.94 0.08
CA TYR A 495 -1.67 25.70 0.75
C TYR A 495 -1.83 25.74 2.28
N ALA A 496 -3.06 25.60 2.77
CA ALA A 496 -3.30 25.58 4.20
C ALA A 496 -2.77 24.29 4.84
N ASP A 497 -3.02 23.16 4.21
CA ASP A 497 -2.49 21.87 4.67
C ASP A 497 -0.97 21.80 4.49
N ALA A 498 -0.44 22.28 3.37
CA ALA A 498 1.00 22.38 3.14
C ALA A 498 1.71 23.18 4.23
N LEU A 499 1.16 24.34 4.63
CA LEU A 499 1.70 25.19 5.70
C LEU A 499 1.68 24.46 7.05
N LYS A 500 0.57 23.78 7.37
CA LYS A 500 0.43 22.98 8.58
C LYS A 500 1.48 21.87 8.64
N ILE A 501 1.66 21.11 7.55
CA ILE A 501 2.64 20.03 7.49
C ILE A 501 4.05 20.57 7.66
N LEU A 502 4.44 21.61 6.89
CA LEU A 502 5.78 22.18 6.95
C LEU A 502 6.12 22.73 8.33
N ASN A 503 5.16 23.35 9.02
CA ASN A 503 5.34 23.85 10.38
C ASN A 503 5.41 22.72 11.42
N GLY A 504 4.83 21.56 11.15
CA GLY A 504 4.89 20.37 12.01
C GLY A 504 6.22 19.60 11.94
N ILE A 505 7.07 19.85 10.93
CA ILE A 505 8.36 19.16 10.80
C ILE A 505 9.32 19.63 11.91
N LYS A 506 9.66 18.71 12.82
CA LYS A 506 10.50 19.01 14.00
C LYS A 506 11.95 19.36 13.65
N ASN A 507 12.53 18.70 12.66
CA ASN A 507 13.91 18.88 12.23
C ASN A 507 13.93 19.31 10.75
N PRO A 508 13.64 20.59 10.45
CA PRO A 508 13.58 21.07 9.08
C PRO A 508 14.97 21.05 8.42
N ASP A 509 15.06 20.43 7.25
CA ASP A 509 16.25 20.36 6.41
C ASP A 509 16.22 21.44 5.29
N ALA A 510 17.23 21.43 4.44
CA ALA A 510 17.31 22.34 3.30
C ALA A 510 16.09 22.22 2.36
N THR A 511 15.57 21.00 2.18
CA THR A 511 14.39 20.74 1.35
C THR A 511 13.13 21.31 1.98
N THR A 512 12.99 21.20 3.30
CA THR A 512 11.86 21.80 4.05
C THR A 512 11.80 23.30 3.84
N TYR A 513 12.95 24.00 3.98
CA TYR A 513 13.01 25.44 3.75
C TYR A 513 12.77 25.81 2.29
N TYR A 514 13.27 25.00 1.35
CA TYR A 514 12.99 25.23 -0.07
C TYR A 514 11.50 25.12 -0.37
N LEU A 515 10.81 24.11 0.16
CA LEU A 515 9.33 23.96 0.02
C LEU A 515 8.57 25.09 0.70
N ARG A 516 9.04 25.61 1.84
CA ARG A 516 8.47 26.82 2.46
C ARG A 516 8.59 28.03 1.55
N ALA A 517 9.74 28.19 0.87
CA ALA A 517 9.93 29.28 -0.09
C ALA A 517 8.99 29.13 -1.29
N VAL A 518 8.83 27.90 -1.84
CA VAL A 518 7.86 27.62 -2.93
C VAL A 518 6.44 27.96 -2.49
N LEU A 519 6.03 27.50 -1.30
CA LEU A 519 4.70 27.80 -0.76
C LEU A 519 4.50 29.32 -0.60
N ALA A 520 5.50 30.01 -0.03
CA ALA A 520 5.46 31.46 0.14
C ALA A 520 5.36 32.21 -1.21
N ALA A 521 6.05 31.73 -2.26
CA ALA A 521 5.95 32.29 -3.60
C ALA A 521 4.55 32.15 -4.17
N ARG A 522 3.94 30.98 -4.03
CA ARG A 522 2.56 30.74 -4.47
C ARG A 522 1.50 31.50 -3.65
N MET A 523 1.84 31.88 -2.43
CA MET A 523 1.03 32.76 -1.55
C MET A 523 1.37 34.24 -1.68
N GLU A 524 2.26 34.62 -2.60
CA GLU A 524 2.70 35.99 -2.89
C GLU A 524 3.38 36.68 -1.68
N ASN A 525 4.01 35.90 -0.77
CA ASN A 525 4.69 36.41 0.42
C ASN A 525 6.19 36.57 0.18
N LYS A 526 6.60 37.75 -0.31
CA LYS A 526 7.99 38.04 -0.72
C LYS A 526 9.00 37.88 0.43
N SER A 527 8.68 38.32 1.64
CA SER A 527 9.60 38.22 2.78
C SER A 527 9.92 36.77 3.11
N GLU A 528 8.87 35.92 3.20
CA GLU A 528 9.02 34.49 3.48
C GLU A 528 9.80 33.75 2.37
N VAL A 529 9.65 34.15 1.10
CA VAL A 529 10.43 33.59 -0.01
C VAL A 529 11.92 33.81 0.25
N THR A 530 12.32 35.07 0.50
CA THR A 530 13.74 35.45 0.69
C THR A 530 14.35 34.76 1.92
N ASP A 531 13.62 34.78 3.03
CA ASP A 531 14.09 34.23 4.31
C ASP A 531 14.27 32.69 4.23
N ASN A 532 13.31 32.00 3.62
CA ASN A 532 13.38 30.55 3.51
C ASN A 532 14.40 30.10 2.45
N LEU A 533 14.56 30.81 1.33
CA LEU A 533 15.64 30.54 0.37
C LEU A 533 17.02 30.72 1.01
N ALA A 534 17.23 31.78 1.78
CA ALA A 534 18.48 31.99 2.48
C ALA A 534 18.83 30.84 3.43
N LYS A 535 17.83 30.34 4.20
CA LYS A 535 17.98 29.17 5.09
C LYS A 535 18.26 27.89 4.31
N ALA A 536 17.53 27.66 3.23
CA ALA A 536 17.74 26.48 2.38
C ALA A 536 19.16 26.44 1.79
N ILE A 537 19.63 27.58 1.24
CA ILE A 537 20.96 27.71 0.63
C ILE A 537 22.07 27.62 1.69
N ALA A 538 21.84 28.14 2.90
CA ALA A 538 22.80 28.00 3.99
C ALA A 538 23.02 26.55 4.40
N LEU A 539 21.99 25.70 4.35
CA LEU A 539 22.07 24.27 4.65
C LEU A 539 22.56 23.44 3.45
N ASP A 540 22.21 23.83 2.22
CA ASP A 540 22.64 23.17 0.99
C ASP A 540 22.96 24.22 -0.09
N PRO A 541 24.27 24.64 -0.22
CA PRO A 541 24.68 25.64 -1.19
C PRO A 541 24.36 25.32 -2.66
N SER A 542 24.18 24.06 -3.00
CA SER A 542 23.80 23.63 -4.36
C SER A 542 22.42 24.17 -4.79
N LEU A 543 21.56 24.50 -3.83
CA LEU A 543 20.24 25.07 -4.07
C LEU A 543 20.26 26.51 -4.61
N ALA A 544 21.38 27.24 -4.47
CA ALA A 544 21.49 28.60 -5.00
C ALA A 544 21.29 28.65 -6.52
N LYS A 545 21.97 27.76 -7.26
CA LYS A 545 21.82 27.65 -8.72
C LYS A 545 20.39 27.18 -9.09
N LYS A 546 19.84 26.25 -8.35
CA LYS A 546 18.48 25.77 -8.58
C LYS A 546 17.46 26.89 -8.37
N ALA A 547 17.50 27.61 -7.25
CA ALA A 547 16.58 28.69 -6.94
C ALA A 547 16.65 29.84 -7.97
N ALA A 548 17.88 30.19 -8.45
CA ALA A 548 18.06 31.21 -9.49
C ALA A 548 17.41 30.82 -10.84
N ASN A 549 17.22 29.54 -11.10
CA ASN A 549 16.65 29.02 -12.34
C ASN A 549 15.20 28.57 -12.20
N ASP A 550 14.69 28.42 -10.98
CA ASP A 550 13.35 27.92 -10.72
C ASP A 550 12.29 28.95 -11.11
N ALA A 551 11.36 28.53 -11.95
CA ALA A 551 10.25 29.37 -12.42
C ALA A 551 9.35 29.87 -11.27
N GLU A 552 9.29 29.14 -10.14
CA GLU A 552 8.54 29.57 -8.94
C GLU A 552 9.06 30.90 -8.37
N PHE A 553 10.33 31.22 -8.57
CA PHE A 553 10.96 32.43 -8.02
C PHE A 553 11.25 33.53 -9.06
N SER A 554 10.75 33.40 -10.29
CA SER A 554 11.04 34.33 -11.39
C SER A 554 10.68 35.80 -11.07
N ASP A 555 9.64 36.03 -10.27
CA ASP A 555 9.20 37.36 -9.86
C ASP A 555 9.94 37.93 -8.64
N TYR A 556 10.70 37.09 -7.95
CA TYR A 556 11.44 37.44 -6.73
C TYR A 556 12.95 37.58 -6.95
N ASN A 557 13.46 37.12 -8.10
CA ASN A 557 14.90 37.19 -8.47
C ASN A 557 15.26 38.46 -9.25
N LYS A 558 14.40 39.49 -9.25
CA LYS A 558 14.61 40.77 -9.95
C LYS A 558 15.26 41.80 -9.08
#